data_b7daeb30bbd99da79bb281465703b1bc
#
_entry.id   b7daeb30bbd99da79bb281465703b1bc
#
_cell.length_a   1.000
_cell.length_b   1.000
_cell.length_c   1.000
_cell.angle_alpha   90.00
_cell.angle_beta   90.00
_cell.angle_gamma   90.00
#
_symmetry.space_group_name_H-M   'P 1'
#
loop_
_entity.id
_entity.type
_entity.pdbx_description
1 polymer ?
#
loop_
_entity_poly.entity_id
_entity_poly.type
_entity_poly.pdbx_seq_one_letter_code
_entity_poly.pdbx_strand_id
1 'polypeptide(L)'
;MNAIIQKLEELTKLNYTLPISKQEVTVNKINLELQSQFEDFARNVKNELTSSTKYLQFINNHIKKESKNNIGYLDKLYILQQWYNDVKEEKIDCEITELSIPEYTITIDDVDLKFVFELPEIAKELALLKYIINTYKDEMKSVDALFYFIFRFVRSINIDEDTLNVEDIETAEILYK
;
A
#
# COMPACT_ATOMS: atom_id res chain seq x y z
N MET A 1 -22.34 -21.44 19.69
CA MET A 1 -21.45 -21.83 18.57
C MET A 1 -20.75 -23.12 18.95
N ASN A 2 -20.61 -24.10 18.05
CA ASN A 2 -20.06 -25.43 18.36
C ASN A 2 -18.54 -25.28 18.63
N ALA A 3 -18.06 -25.81 19.78
CA ALA A 3 -16.65 -25.74 20.18
C ALA A 3 -15.68 -26.31 19.14
N ILE A 4 -16.14 -27.29 18.34
CA ILE A 4 -15.37 -27.84 17.23
C ILE A 4 -15.17 -26.80 16.11
N ILE A 5 -16.23 -26.03 15.79
CA ILE A 5 -16.14 -24.99 14.75
C ILE A 5 -15.17 -23.88 15.19
N GLN A 6 -15.24 -23.46 16.46
CA GLN A 6 -14.28 -22.48 17.00
C GLN A 6 -12.84 -22.97 16.92
N LYS A 7 -12.56 -24.22 17.28
CA LYS A 7 -11.23 -24.81 17.15
C LYS A 7 -10.75 -24.88 15.69
N LEU A 8 -11.64 -25.22 14.76
CA LEU A 8 -11.30 -25.24 13.34
C LEU A 8 -10.99 -23.82 12.81
N GLU A 9 -11.77 -22.82 13.23
CA GLU A 9 -11.51 -21.42 12.87
C GLU A 9 -10.18 -20.90 13.43
N GLU A 10 -9.80 -21.31 14.65
CA GLU A 10 -8.50 -20.98 15.23
C GLU A 10 -7.32 -21.59 14.45
N LEU A 11 -7.48 -22.80 13.95
CA LEU A 11 -6.46 -23.49 13.15
C LEU A 11 -6.23 -22.85 11.77
N THR A 12 -7.17 -22.02 11.29
CA THR A 12 -7.06 -21.29 10.01
C THR A 12 -6.44 -19.91 10.15
N LYS A 13 -5.96 -19.55 11.33
CA LYS A 13 -5.41 -18.21 11.62
C LYS A 13 -3.94 -18.29 12.01
N LEU A 14 -3.21 -17.25 11.65
CA LEU A 14 -1.83 -17.01 12.04
C LEU A 14 -1.73 -15.67 12.74
N ASN A 15 -0.90 -15.61 13.76
CA ASN A 15 -0.61 -14.38 14.48
C ASN A 15 0.81 -13.92 14.15
N TYR A 16 0.94 -12.67 13.76
CA TYR A 16 2.24 -12.06 13.50
C TYR A 16 2.42 -10.81 14.37
N THR A 17 3.64 -10.59 14.83
CA THR A 17 4.08 -9.30 15.33
C THR A 17 4.68 -8.53 14.17
N LEU A 18 4.09 -7.40 13.84
CA LEU A 18 4.50 -6.60 12.70
C LEU A 18 5.81 -5.87 12.96
N PRO A 19 6.74 -5.79 11.99
CA PRO A 19 8.08 -5.26 12.23
C PRO A 19 8.11 -3.74 12.48
N ILE A 20 7.22 -2.97 11.87
CA ILE A 20 7.21 -1.50 11.96
C ILE A 20 6.29 -1.05 13.10
N SER A 21 5.01 -1.34 13.03
CA SER A 21 4.01 -0.89 14.01
C SER A 21 4.11 -1.60 15.35
N LYS A 22 4.86 -2.72 15.43
CA LYS A 22 4.96 -3.59 16.62
C LYS A 22 3.62 -4.16 17.09
N GLN A 23 2.59 -4.05 16.27
CA GLN A 23 1.26 -4.58 16.58
C GLN A 23 1.18 -6.07 16.35
N GLU A 24 0.36 -6.74 17.16
CA GLU A 24 -0.04 -8.12 16.89
C GLU A 24 -1.25 -8.13 15.97
N VAL A 25 -1.16 -8.88 14.88
CA VAL A 25 -2.26 -9.05 13.92
C VAL A 25 -2.58 -10.50 13.73
N THR A 26 -3.85 -10.76 13.54
CA THR A 26 -4.36 -12.07 13.16
C THR A 26 -4.75 -12.06 11.69
N VAL A 27 -4.14 -12.93 10.90
CA VAL A 27 -4.44 -13.09 9.47
C VAL A 27 -4.94 -14.49 9.18
N ASN A 28 -5.61 -14.66 8.06
CA ASN A 28 -6.00 -15.99 7.61
C ASN A 28 -4.76 -16.76 7.14
N LYS A 29 -4.67 -18.02 7.55
CA LYS A 29 -3.67 -18.95 7.00
C LYS A 29 -3.96 -19.17 5.52
N ILE A 30 -2.92 -19.22 4.69
CA ILE A 30 -3.10 -19.57 3.28
C ILE A 30 -3.62 -21.00 3.18
N ASN A 31 -4.78 -21.13 2.59
CA ASN A 31 -5.37 -22.41 2.17
C ASN A 31 -5.39 -22.45 0.63
N LEU A 32 -5.79 -23.57 0.07
CA LEU A 32 -5.86 -23.75 -1.40
C LEU A 32 -6.76 -22.73 -2.09
N GLU A 33 -7.85 -22.32 -1.46
CA GLU A 33 -8.77 -21.31 -1.98
C GLU A 33 -8.11 -19.93 -2.03
N LEU A 34 -7.48 -19.51 -0.92
CA LEU A 34 -6.78 -18.23 -0.85
C LEU A 34 -5.59 -18.20 -1.80
N GLN A 35 -4.86 -19.30 -1.92
CA GLN A 35 -3.76 -19.43 -2.89
C GLN A 35 -4.27 -19.29 -4.33
N SER A 36 -5.37 -19.97 -4.68
CA SER A 36 -5.98 -19.84 -6.01
C SER A 36 -6.43 -18.42 -6.30
N GLN A 37 -7.08 -17.78 -5.34
CA GLN A 37 -7.49 -16.36 -5.47
C GLN A 37 -6.28 -15.44 -5.67
N PHE A 38 -5.18 -15.69 -4.97
CA PHE A 38 -3.95 -14.91 -5.11
C PHE A 38 -3.28 -15.12 -6.48
N GLU A 39 -3.24 -16.36 -6.97
CA GLU A 39 -2.71 -16.68 -8.30
C GLU A 39 -3.56 -16.08 -9.43
N ASP A 40 -4.88 -16.17 -9.34
CA ASP A 40 -5.79 -15.57 -10.30
C ASP A 40 -5.67 -14.05 -10.30
N PHE A 41 -5.51 -13.48 -9.13
CA PHE A 41 -5.26 -12.07 -8.96
C PHE A 41 -3.93 -11.65 -9.62
N ALA A 42 -2.84 -12.38 -9.36
CA ALA A 42 -1.53 -12.12 -9.94
C ALA A 42 -1.53 -12.17 -11.48
N ARG A 43 -2.27 -13.12 -12.06
CA ARG A 43 -2.43 -13.24 -13.53
C ARG A 43 -3.21 -12.08 -14.14
N ASN A 44 -4.12 -11.47 -13.41
CA ASN A 44 -4.98 -10.38 -13.87
C ASN A 44 -4.40 -8.99 -13.65
N VAL A 45 -3.24 -8.88 -13.01
CA VAL A 45 -2.53 -7.62 -12.84
C VAL A 45 -1.82 -7.26 -14.14
N LYS A 46 -2.33 -6.24 -14.85
CA LYS A 46 -1.87 -5.89 -16.19
C LYS A 46 -0.78 -4.80 -16.22
N ASN A 47 -0.57 -4.06 -15.14
CA ASN A 47 0.50 -3.06 -15.09
C ASN A 47 1.03 -2.86 -13.67
N GLU A 48 2.27 -2.39 -13.57
CA GLU A 48 2.98 -2.21 -12.31
C GLU A 48 2.36 -1.13 -11.40
N LEU A 49 1.80 -0.07 -11.98
CA LEU A 49 1.19 1.01 -11.22
C LEU A 49 -0.01 0.53 -10.38
N THR A 50 -0.75 -0.44 -10.92
CA THR A 50 -1.95 -0.98 -10.25
C THR A 50 -1.65 -2.21 -9.40
N SER A 51 -0.51 -2.87 -9.63
CA SER A 51 -0.23 -4.17 -9.01
C SER A 51 -0.01 -4.06 -7.51
N SER A 52 0.86 -3.16 -7.06
CA SER A 52 1.19 -2.99 -5.64
C SER A 52 -0.06 -2.66 -4.83
N THR A 53 -0.85 -1.70 -5.29
CA THR A 53 -2.08 -1.28 -4.62
C THR A 53 -3.09 -2.41 -4.50
N LYS A 54 -3.27 -3.19 -5.55
CA LYS A 54 -4.17 -4.34 -5.54
C LYS A 54 -3.68 -5.45 -4.61
N TYR A 55 -2.37 -5.75 -4.58
CA TYR A 55 -1.81 -6.70 -3.63
C TYR A 55 -2.05 -6.28 -2.19
N LEU A 56 -1.82 -5.01 -1.87
CA LEU A 56 -2.06 -4.47 -0.54
C LEU A 56 -3.54 -4.50 -0.16
N GLN A 57 -4.42 -4.23 -1.10
CA GLN A 57 -5.86 -4.35 -0.89
C GLN A 57 -6.27 -5.80 -0.64
N PHE A 58 -5.72 -6.75 -1.39
CA PHE A 58 -5.96 -8.17 -1.18
C PHE A 58 -5.54 -8.59 0.23
N ILE A 59 -4.32 -8.22 0.67
CA ILE A 59 -3.84 -8.48 2.02
C ILE A 59 -4.80 -7.85 3.05
N ASN A 60 -5.17 -6.59 2.87
CA ASN A 60 -6.06 -5.87 3.77
C ASN A 60 -7.42 -6.55 3.96
N ASN A 61 -7.93 -7.23 2.93
CA ASN A 61 -9.20 -7.95 3.02
C ASN A 61 -9.12 -9.23 3.88
N HIS A 62 -7.91 -9.76 4.08
CA HIS A 62 -7.67 -11.00 4.83
C HIS A 62 -7.14 -10.76 6.25
N ILE A 63 -6.92 -9.51 6.64
CA ILE A 63 -6.61 -9.12 8.01
C ILE A 63 -7.92 -8.97 8.78
N LYS A 64 -7.99 -9.42 10.03
CA LYS A 64 -9.14 -9.21 10.90
C LYS A 64 -9.47 -7.71 11.01
N LYS A 65 -10.76 -7.40 11.01
CA LYS A 65 -11.28 -6.02 11.00
C LYS A 65 -10.78 -5.17 12.18
N GLU A 66 -10.59 -5.79 13.33
CA GLU A 66 -10.11 -5.13 14.56
C GLU A 66 -8.65 -4.66 14.44
N SER A 67 -7.86 -5.31 13.57
CA SER A 67 -6.43 -5.01 13.36
C SER A 67 -6.16 -4.09 12.16
N LYS A 68 -7.20 -3.70 11.39
CA LYS A 68 -7.00 -3.05 10.07
C LYS A 68 -6.54 -1.59 10.13
N ASN A 69 -6.86 -0.89 11.19
CA ASN A 69 -6.91 0.58 11.15
C ASN A 69 -5.54 1.27 11.18
N ASN A 70 -4.44 0.55 11.47
CA ASN A 70 -3.13 1.17 11.62
C ASN A 70 -1.97 0.34 11.03
N ILE A 71 -2.27 -0.51 10.05
CA ILE A 71 -1.23 -1.33 9.42
C ILE A 71 -0.70 -0.59 8.20
N GLY A 72 0.53 -0.11 8.31
CA GLY A 72 1.22 0.59 7.24
C GLY A 72 1.63 -0.31 6.06
N TYR A 73 2.12 0.33 5.02
CA TYR A 73 2.54 -0.32 3.78
C TYR A 73 3.59 -1.43 4.02
N LEU A 74 4.64 -1.13 4.78
CA LEU A 74 5.73 -2.07 5.05
C LEU A 74 5.28 -3.28 5.87
N ASP A 75 4.41 -3.07 6.85
CA ASP A 75 3.84 -4.17 7.63
C ASP A 75 2.98 -5.11 6.76
N LYS A 76 2.29 -4.58 5.76
CA LYS A 76 1.55 -5.41 4.80
C LYS A 76 2.47 -6.20 3.87
N LEU A 77 3.60 -5.60 3.45
CA LEU A 77 4.62 -6.34 2.70
C LEU A 77 5.21 -7.49 3.53
N TYR A 78 5.40 -7.28 4.84
CA TYR A 78 5.82 -8.34 5.74
C TYR A 78 4.81 -9.50 5.77
N ILE A 79 3.51 -9.21 5.87
CA ILE A 79 2.48 -10.26 5.82
C ILE A 79 2.54 -11.03 4.50
N LEU A 80 2.71 -10.31 3.37
CA LEU A 80 2.86 -10.94 2.05
C LEU A 80 4.08 -11.85 1.98
N GLN A 81 5.22 -11.43 2.51
CA GLN A 81 6.43 -12.23 2.61
C GLN A 81 6.21 -13.51 3.44
N GLN A 82 5.54 -13.38 4.59
CA GLN A 82 5.22 -14.54 5.44
C GLN A 82 4.29 -15.52 4.70
N TRP A 83 3.26 -15.02 4.02
CA TRP A 83 2.38 -15.87 3.22
C TRP A 83 3.11 -16.58 2.08
N TYR A 84 4.00 -15.88 1.38
CA TYR A 84 4.85 -16.51 0.36
C TYR A 84 5.69 -17.64 0.98
N ASN A 85 6.30 -17.36 2.12
CA ASN A 85 7.15 -18.32 2.84
C ASN A 85 6.39 -19.54 3.37
N ASP A 86 5.10 -19.42 3.66
CA ASP A 86 4.26 -20.54 4.09
C ASP A 86 3.95 -21.51 2.92
N VAL A 87 3.96 -21.02 1.68
CA VAL A 87 3.55 -21.79 0.50
C VAL A 87 4.73 -22.32 -0.30
N LYS A 88 5.86 -21.61 -0.31
CA LYS A 88 7.02 -21.95 -1.14
C LYS A 88 8.12 -22.61 -0.31
N GLU A 89 8.84 -23.54 -0.94
CA GLU A 89 10.02 -24.17 -0.34
C GLU A 89 11.18 -23.19 -0.22
N GLU A 90 11.39 -22.39 -1.28
CA GLU A 90 12.37 -21.31 -1.28
C GLU A 90 11.82 -20.11 -0.50
N LYS A 91 12.52 -19.74 0.56
CA LYS A 91 12.10 -18.66 1.46
C LYS A 91 12.69 -17.32 1.03
N ILE A 92 11.87 -16.28 1.14
CA ILE A 92 12.32 -14.90 1.04
C ILE A 92 12.60 -14.40 2.46
N ASP A 93 13.81 -13.94 2.70
CA ASP A 93 14.21 -13.33 3.96
C ASP A 93 14.70 -11.90 3.66
N CYS A 94 13.74 -10.98 3.53
CA CYS A 94 14.03 -9.56 3.39
C CYS A 94 13.75 -8.89 4.73
N GLU A 95 14.76 -8.25 5.29
CA GLU A 95 14.58 -7.42 6.47
C GLU A 95 13.73 -6.21 6.12
N ILE A 96 12.59 -6.07 6.79
CA ILE A 96 11.69 -4.93 6.63
C ILE A 96 11.92 -3.98 7.81
N THR A 97 12.56 -2.87 7.52
CA THR A 97 12.90 -1.83 8.50
C THR A 97 12.18 -0.52 8.17
N GLU A 98 12.13 0.39 9.12
CA GLU A 98 11.66 1.75 8.86
C GLU A 98 12.51 2.41 7.79
N LEU A 99 11.83 3.03 6.82
CA LEU A 99 12.47 3.83 5.81
C LEU A 99 12.53 5.27 6.29
N SER A 100 13.73 5.83 6.36
CA SER A 100 13.89 7.27 6.43
C SER A 100 13.67 7.85 5.04
N ILE A 101 12.51 8.46 4.81
CA ILE A 101 12.20 9.13 3.55
C ILE A 101 12.71 10.57 3.67
N PRO A 102 13.69 10.98 2.87
CA PRO A 102 14.26 12.33 2.97
C PRO A 102 13.24 13.37 2.49
N GLU A 103 13.26 14.51 3.14
CA GLU A 103 12.63 15.72 2.63
C GLU A 103 13.42 16.24 1.42
N TYR A 104 12.74 16.80 0.44
CA TYR A 104 13.35 17.33 -0.75
C TYR A 104 12.90 18.78 -0.99
N THR A 105 13.85 19.68 -1.21
CA THR A 105 13.57 21.09 -1.47
C THR A 105 13.89 21.42 -2.92
N ILE A 106 12.96 22.08 -3.60
CA ILE A 106 13.14 22.64 -4.93
C ILE A 106 12.95 24.16 -4.81
N THR A 107 13.89 24.93 -5.31
CA THR A 107 13.77 26.39 -5.37
C THR A 107 13.29 26.81 -6.76
N ILE A 108 12.17 27.53 -6.83
CA ILE A 108 11.61 28.09 -8.07
C ILE A 108 11.40 29.57 -7.84
N ASP A 109 12.01 30.42 -8.68
CA ASP A 109 11.90 31.88 -8.60
C ASP A 109 12.16 32.44 -7.18
N ASP A 110 13.23 31.96 -6.54
CA ASP A 110 13.64 32.32 -5.17
C ASP A 110 12.66 31.84 -4.07
N VAL A 111 11.70 30.98 -4.39
CA VAL A 111 10.77 30.36 -3.44
C VAL A 111 11.17 28.91 -3.20
N ASP A 112 11.38 28.54 -1.95
CA ASP A 112 11.69 27.18 -1.56
C ASP A 112 10.42 26.34 -1.34
N LEU A 113 10.27 25.31 -2.18
CA LEU A 113 9.21 24.31 -2.08
C LEU A 113 9.77 23.07 -1.39
N LYS A 114 9.38 22.83 -0.18
CA LYS A 114 9.82 21.68 0.59
C LYS A 114 8.81 20.54 0.50
N PHE A 115 9.18 19.46 -0.20
CA PHE A 115 8.37 18.27 -0.33
C PHE A 115 8.63 17.33 0.84
N VAL A 116 7.58 16.94 1.52
CA VAL A 116 7.59 15.91 2.56
C VAL A 116 6.98 14.65 1.97
N PHE A 117 7.73 13.55 1.98
CA PHE A 117 7.29 12.27 1.44
C PHE A 117 6.91 11.32 2.56
N GLU A 118 5.98 10.43 2.25
CA GLU A 118 5.61 9.30 3.12
C GLU A 118 5.29 8.06 2.27
N LEU A 119 5.26 6.90 2.92
CA LEU A 119 4.73 5.71 2.28
C LEU A 119 3.22 5.86 2.10
N PRO A 120 2.69 5.60 0.88
CA PRO A 120 1.31 5.89 0.57
C PRO A 120 0.35 5.03 1.38
N GLU A 121 -0.73 5.63 1.82
CA GLU A 121 -1.86 4.88 2.34
C GLU A 121 -2.63 4.20 1.20
N ILE A 122 -3.17 3.00 1.48
CA ILE A 122 -3.95 2.27 0.47
C ILE A 122 -5.15 3.07 -0.02
N ALA A 123 -5.81 3.82 0.86
CA ALA A 123 -6.97 4.64 0.50
C ALA A 123 -6.59 5.71 -0.54
N LYS A 124 -5.47 6.40 -0.32
CA LYS A 124 -4.92 7.41 -1.25
C LYS A 124 -4.54 6.79 -2.60
N GLU A 125 -3.84 5.64 -2.58
CA GLU A 125 -3.47 4.94 -3.82
C GLU A 125 -4.69 4.48 -4.62
N LEU A 126 -5.71 3.92 -3.95
CA LEU A 126 -6.94 3.48 -4.62
C LEU A 126 -7.71 4.65 -5.22
N ALA A 127 -7.80 5.78 -4.53
CA ALA A 127 -8.44 6.98 -5.03
C ALA A 127 -7.71 7.52 -6.27
N LEU A 128 -6.38 7.60 -6.20
CA LEU A 128 -5.52 8.02 -7.30
C LEU A 128 -5.67 7.08 -8.52
N LEU A 129 -5.62 5.78 -8.29
CA LEU A 129 -5.79 4.79 -9.34
C LEU A 129 -7.15 4.90 -10.03
N LYS A 130 -8.22 5.06 -9.25
CA LYS A 130 -9.58 5.26 -9.77
C LYS A 130 -9.67 6.52 -10.62
N TYR A 131 -9.03 7.60 -10.18
CA TYR A 131 -8.97 8.85 -10.92
C TYR A 131 -8.23 8.68 -12.25
N ILE A 132 -7.04 8.09 -12.25
CA ILE A 132 -6.25 7.81 -13.45
C ILE A 132 -7.07 7.01 -14.47
N ILE A 133 -7.70 5.92 -14.05
CA ILE A 133 -8.50 5.07 -14.93
C ILE A 133 -9.68 5.84 -15.53
N ASN A 134 -10.37 6.66 -14.74
CA ASN A 134 -11.55 7.38 -15.19
C ASN A 134 -11.21 8.57 -16.12
N THR A 135 -10.08 9.26 -15.86
CA THR A 135 -9.71 10.48 -16.58
C THR A 135 -8.96 10.18 -17.87
N TYR A 136 -8.00 9.27 -17.82
CA TYR A 136 -7.09 9.03 -18.95
C TYR A 136 -7.45 7.76 -19.74
N LYS A 137 -8.24 6.85 -19.18
CA LYS A 137 -8.55 5.55 -19.80
C LYS A 137 -7.27 4.85 -20.25
N ASP A 138 -7.11 4.66 -21.56
CA ASP A 138 -5.93 4.02 -22.16
C ASP A 138 -4.97 5.03 -22.83
N GLU A 139 -5.22 6.34 -22.69
CA GLU A 139 -4.49 7.40 -23.39
C GLU A 139 -3.49 8.16 -22.50
N MET A 140 -3.16 7.62 -21.34
CA MET A 140 -2.24 8.27 -20.42
C MET A 140 -0.85 8.43 -21.01
N LYS A 141 -0.36 9.66 -21.08
CA LYS A 141 1.03 9.95 -21.51
C LYS A 141 2.01 9.50 -20.42
N SER A 142 3.23 9.14 -20.83
CA SER A 142 4.28 8.70 -19.90
C SER A 142 4.62 9.74 -18.82
N VAL A 143 4.52 11.04 -19.16
CA VAL A 143 4.78 12.14 -18.23
C VAL A 143 3.70 12.19 -17.16
N ASP A 144 2.42 12.07 -17.53
CA ASP A 144 1.30 12.07 -16.61
C ASP A 144 1.40 10.87 -15.65
N ALA A 145 1.75 9.70 -16.19
CA ALA A 145 1.96 8.50 -15.40
C ALA A 145 3.06 8.68 -14.36
N LEU A 146 4.20 9.27 -14.74
CA LEU A 146 5.32 9.53 -13.85
C LEU A 146 4.94 10.51 -12.73
N PHE A 147 4.21 11.59 -13.08
CA PHE A 147 3.74 12.56 -12.10
C PHE A 147 2.89 11.89 -11.02
N TYR A 148 1.85 11.17 -11.42
CA TYR A 148 0.98 10.48 -10.46
C TYR A 148 1.68 9.38 -9.69
N PHE A 149 2.66 8.73 -10.30
CA PHE A 149 3.50 7.73 -9.62
C PHE A 149 4.31 8.35 -8.47
N ILE A 150 4.90 9.53 -8.67
CA ILE A 150 5.65 10.24 -7.63
C ILE A 150 4.68 10.84 -6.60
N PHE A 151 3.60 11.43 -7.08
CA PHE A 151 2.63 12.13 -6.26
C PHE A 151 2.02 11.29 -5.14
N ARG A 152 1.86 9.98 -5.35
CA ARG A 152 1.34 9.06 -4.32
C ARG A 152 2.17 9.08 -3.03
N PHE A 153 3.44 9.44 -3.11
CA PHE A 153 4.36 9.52 -1.97
C PHE A 153 4.41 10.90 -1.32
N VAL A 154 3.87 11.93 -1.94
CA VAL A 154 3.90 13.29 -1.38
C VAL A 154 2.85 13.42 -0.30
N ARG A 155 3.28 13.73 0.93
CA ARG A 155 2.40 14.01 2.05
C ARG A 155 2.00 15.47 2.10
N SER A 156 2.98 16.37 2.03
CA SER A 156 2.75 17.81 2.04
C SER A 156 3.82 18.53 1.25
N ILE A 157 3.47 19.75 0.86
CA ILE A 157 4.41 20.73 0.30
C ILE A 157 4.37 21.96 1.19
N ASN A 158 5.53 22.36 1.68
CA ASN A 158 5.67 23.53 2.53
C ASN A 158 6.31 24.65 1.72
N ILE A 159 5.75 25.85 1.86
CA ILE A 159 6.23 27.10 1.25
C ILE A 159 6.27 28.12 2.38
N ASP A 160 7.46 28.55 2.78
CA ASP A 160 7.67 29.41 3.95
C ASP A 160 7.01 28.84 5.22
N GLU A 161 6.00 29.52 5.76
CA GLU A 161 5.22 29.08 6.93
C GLU A 161 3.94 28.33 6.54
N ASP A 162 3.59 28.27 5.27
CA ASP A 162 2.38 27.63 4.75
C ASP A 162 2.62 26.16 4.42
N THR A 163 1.64 25.32 4.75
CA THR A 163 1.66 23.88 4.45
C THR A 163 0.44 23.49 3.64
N LEU A 164 0.69 22.96 2.44
CA LEU A 164 -0.32 22.32 1.61
C LEU A 164 -0.30 20.82 1.84
N ASN A 165 -1.31 20.28 2.49
CA ASN A 165 -1.46 18.84 2.64
C ASN A 165 -1.97 18.20 1.34
N VAL A 166 -1.34 17.10 0.96
CA VAL A 166 -1.65 16.40 -0.29
C VAL A 166 -2.41 15.11 0.02
N GLU A 167 -3.67 15.28 0.47
CA GLU A 167 -4.51 14.17 0.89
C GLU A 167 -5.41 13.67 -0.24
N ASP A 168 -5.71 14.52 -1.22
CA ASP A 168 -6.67 14.23 -2.27
C ASP A 168 -6.14 14.52 -3.69
N ILE A 169 -6.92 14.10 -4.66
CA ILE A 169 -6.59 14.21 -6.09
C ILE A 169 -6.75 15.63 -6.59
N GLU A 170 -7.66 16.41 -6.01
CA GLU A 170 -7.90 17.81 -6.44
C GLU A 170 -6.64 18.63 -6.17
N THR A 171 -6.00 18.39 -5.05
CA THR A 171 -4.69 19.00 -4.73
C THR A 171 -3.60 18.52 -5.71
N ALA A 172 -3.62 17.25 -6.12
CA ALA A 172 -2.71 16.75 -7.15
C ALA A 172 -2.88 17.45 -8.49
N GLU A 173 -4.12 17.66 -8.92
CA GLU A 173 -4.40 18.36 -10.18
C GLU A 173 -3.95 19.82 -10.18
N ILE A 174 -4.05 20.51 -9.05
CA ILE A 174 -3.56 21.87 -8.90
C ILE A 174 -2.04 21.91 -9.09
N LEU A 175 -1.33 20.93 -8.53
CA LEU A 175 0.13 20.85 -8.65
C LEU A 175 0.61 20.40 -10.02
N TYR A 176 -0.24 19.70 -10.79
CA TYR A 176 0.09 19.24 -12.13
C TYR A 176 -0.02 20.36 -13.18
N LYS A 177 -0.87 21.34 -12.97
CA LYS A 177 -1.10 22.49 -13.89
C LYS A 177 -0.07 23.58 -13.72
#